data_684d0323add47ff931dcfb8fd00e1a70
#
_entry.id   684d0323add47ff931dcfb8fd00e1a70
#
_cell.length_a   1.000
_cell.length_b   1.000
_cell.length_c   1.000
_cell.angle_alpha   90.00
_cell.angle_beta   90.00
_cell.angle_gamma   90.00
#
_symmetry.space_group_name_H-M   'P 1'
#
loop_
_entity.id
_entity.type
_entity.pdbx_description
1 polymer ?
#
loop_
_entity_poly.entity_id
_entity_poly.type
_entity_poly.pdbx_seq_one_letter_code
_entity_poly.pdbx_strand_id
1 'polypeptide(L)'
;MYSMNRKCAVYFCLTVLLFGSAPLFALYNRYGIPDSSEIRKDLVETWFEAPLSSVRMNRPEIRENSVGQKFQVRLEETEDSFNIFVAPYAQIEVDIYSDKGRSTELQDVFPGDGAGSWLLVRDKKTGVPSSIRYYFAADSEVYVQFTPSAKTAFADFLIYGLYASRGVPTGLSFSRFYTASFEEIVKWTSGMLPWQYTQIHTDGYHASLQMIYYIKQKQHSILYAEDAMCNEDGESVYISTGEERPVQPEEKNKLALSGAGFLKWIADGIIEPLTGGKLKREPLLMQTVSYKDTGFQGVLSQKYDLSFSLDWVRNLAAAIYSVRTGHKYLYNESGVDVSFEPFAAELTSQGIRNLSGFIKDTGYSATVLKPLLYVLAATEPETFYFAAIRETDRRSPEVKVFNECAAIFPYFDGRGKFRCVVFKDGAEIPFDEFYSRYCKEFIFLTRARCTEQFFPD
;
A
#
# COMPACT_ATOMS: atom_id res chain seq x y z
N MET A 1 2.37 45.12 -75.62
CA MET A 1 2.37 43.67 -75.89
C MET A 1 3.30 43.00 -74.88
N TYR A 2 2.67 42.23 -74.04
CA TYR A 2 3.20 41.28 -73.04
C TYR A 2 4.48 41.62 -72.23
N SER A 3 4.20 42.17 -71.08
CA SER A 3 5.09 42.20 -69.89
C SER A 3 4.84 40.96 -69.07
N MET A 4 5.89 40.23 -68.76
CA MET A 4 5.83 39.07 -67.92
C MET A 4 6.65 39.35 -66.61
N ASN A 5 5.94 39.66 -65.51
CA ASN A 5 6.49 39.84 -64.18
C ASN A 5 6.88 38.48 -63.58
N ARG A 6 8.15 38.26 -63.30
CA ARG A 6 8.60 37.18 -62.44
C ARG A 6 8.77 37.70 -61.01
N LYS A 7 7.86 37.25 -60.15
CA LYS A 7 8.03 37.38 -58.69
C LYS A 7 8.95 36.26 -58.20
N CYS A 8 10.14 36.62 -57.74
CA CYS A 8 10.98 35.73 -56.93
C CYS A 8 10.34 35.56 -55.53
N ALA A 9 9.89 34.35 -55.22
CA ALA A 9 9.54 33.98 -53.85
C ALA A 9 10.81 33.48 -53.13
N VAL A 10 11.21 34.25 -52.15
CA VAL A 10 12.30 33.85 -51.21
C VAL A 10 11.65 32.93 -50.15
N TYR A 11 11.94 31.65 -50.22
CA TYR A 11 11.63 30.71 -49.14
C TYR A 11 12.64 30.91 -48.00
N PHE A 12 12.14 31.50 -46.91
CA PHE A 12 12.86 31.53 -45.65
C PHE A 12 12.63 30.18 -44.95
N CYS A 13 13.64 29.28 -45.02
CA CYS A 13 13.61 28.05 -44.21
C CYS A 13 13.89 28.43 -42.77
N LEU A 14 12.84 28.53 -41.97
CA LEU A 14 12.96 28.62 -40.51
C LEU A 14 13.21 27.21 -39.97
N THR A 15 14.47 26.84 -39.77
CA THR A 15 14.87 25.67 -39.02
C THR A 15 14.57 25.92 -37.55
N VAL A 16 13.37 25.51 -37.08
CA VAL A 16 13.09 25.41 -35.65
C VAL A 16 13.89 24.23 -35.12
N LEU A 17 14.99 24.52 -34.46
CA LEU A 17 15.67 23.58 -33.56
C LEU A 17 14.72 23.29 -32.40
N LEU A 18 13.90 22.25 -32.56
CA LEU A 18 13.24 21.58 -31.46
C LEU A 18 14.35 20.90 -30.62
N PHE A 19 14.84 21.61 -29.62
CA PHE A 19 15.43 20.95 -28.47
C PHE A 19 14.28 20.19 -27.81
N GLY A 20 14.07 18.98 -28.27
CA GLY A 20 13.28 18.02 -27.54
C GLY A 20 13.95 17.86 -26.18
N SER A 21 13.30 18.30 -25.10
CA SER A 21 13.58 17.81 -23.77
C SER A 21 13.45 16.30 -23.86
N ALA A 22 14.57 15.58 -23.97
CA ALA A 22 14.57 14.14 -23.81
C ALA A 22 13.90 13.88 -22.47
N PRO A 23 12.87 13.02 -22.43
CA PRO A 23 12.18 12.75 -21.18
C PRO A 23 13.22 12.27 -20.17
N LEU A 24 13.19 12.80 -18.95
CA LEU A 24 14.05 12.43 -17.82
C LEU A 24 14.14 10.91 -17.60
N PHE A 25 13.17 10.15 -18.13
CA PHE A 25 13.10 8.69 -18.11
C PHE A 25 14.27 7.97 -18.79
N ALA A 26 15.05 8.64 -19.65
CA ALA A 26 16.24 8.04 -20.26
C ALA A 26 17.42 7.86 -19.29
N LEU A 27 17.36 8.49 -18.10
CA LEU A 27 18.41 8.44 -17.08
C LEU A 27 18.27 7.29 -16.08
N TYR A 28 17.14 6.60 -16.09
CA TYR A 28 16.84 5.50 -15.17
C TYR A 28 16.84 4.16 -15.92
N ASN A 29 17.13 3.08 -15.18
CA ASN A 29 16.92 1.73 -15.71
C ASN A 29 15.39 1.48 -15.91
N ARG A 30 15.03 0.33 -16.51
CA ARG A 30 13.63 -0.01 -16.77
C ARG A 30 12.72 -0.03 -15.52
N TYR A 31 13.31 0.00 -14.32
CA TYR A 31 12.57 0.03 -13.04
C TYR A 31 12.39 1.46 -12.51
N GLY A 32 12.92 2.47 -13.20
CA GLY A 32 12.81 3.88 -12.80
C GLY A 32 13.57 4.26 -11.54
N ILE A 33 14.54 3.44 -11.10
CA ILE A 33 15.35 3.70 -9.89
C ILE A 33 16.81 4.02 -10.24
N PRO A 34 17.52 4.90 -9.47
CA PRO A 34 18.94 5.15 -9.65
C PRO A 34 19.78 3.89 -9.44
N ASP A 35 20.86 3.73 -10.22
CA ASP A 35 21.78 2.59 -10.09
C ASP A 35 23.22 3.03 -9.84
N SER A 36 23.81 2.54 -8.76
CA SER A 36 25.16 2.84 -8.32
C SER A 36 26.20 1.77 -8.70
N SER A 37 25.87 0.79 -9.54
CA SER A 37 26.73 -0.36 -9.82
C SER A 37 28.11 0.02 -10.35
N GLU A 38 28.21 1.04 -11.21
CA GLU A 38 29.51 1.56 -11.72
C GLU A 38 30.35 2.11 -10.58
N ILE A 39 29.76 2.97 -9.75
CA ILE A 39 30.43 3.57 -8.58
C ILE A 39 30.90 2.47 -7.62
N ARG A 40 30.05 1.48 -7.35
CA ARG A 40 30.36 0.40 -6.41
C ARG A 40 31.53 -0.47 -6.85
N LYS A 41 31.79 -0.62 -8.15
CA LYS A 41 32.99 -1.32 -8.67
C LYS A 41 34.27 -0.68 -8.18
N ASP A 42 34.33 0.65 -8.16
CA ASP A 42 35.52 1.40 -7.72
C ASP A 42 35.69 1.43 -6.18
N LEU A 43 34.65 1.06 -5.45
CA LEU A 43 34.64 1.12 -3.99
C LEU A 43 35.04 -0.20 -3.32
N VAL A 44 35.13 -1.31 -4.06
CA VAL A 44 35.34 -2.65 -3.49
C VAL A 44 36.59 -2.67 -2.61
N GLU A 45 37.74 -2.27 -3.13
CA GLU A 45 39.01 -2.35 -2.42
C GLU A 45 39.13 -1.32 -1.29
N THR A 46 38.52 -0.14 -1.43
CA THR A 46 38.71 0.99 -0.51
C THR A 46 37.63 1.09 0.57
N TRP A 47 36.44 0.55 0.32
CA TRP A 47 35.31 0.64 1.24
C TRP A 47 34.76 -0.72 1.68
N PHE A 48 34.62 -1.70 0.75
CA PHE A 48 33.88 -2.92 1.06
C PHE A 48 34.77 -4.01 1.63
N GLU A 49 35.99 -4.18 1.13
CA GLU A 49 36.95 -5.21 1.57
C GLU A 49 38.09 -4.64 2.43
N ALA A 50 38.26 -3.33 2.45
CA ALA A 50 39.29 -2.68 3.28
C ALA A 50 39.15 -3.01 4.78
N PRO A 51 40.24 -3.03 5.55
CA PRO A 51 40.16 -3.13 7.01
C PRO A 51 39.29 -2.03 7.60
N LEU A 52 38.52 -2.34 8.66
CA LEU A 52 37.61 -1.37 9.28
C LEU A 52 38.31 -0.08 9.75
N SER A 53 39.57 -0.20 10.22
CA SER A 53 40.38 0.96 10.61
C SER A 53 40.60 1.94 9.44
N SER A 54 40.79 1.43 8.22
CA SER A 54 40.95 2.24 7.02
C SER A 54 39.63 2.86 6.60
N VAL A 55 38.53 2.08 6.61
CA VAL A 55 37.19 2.57 6.26
C VAL A 55 36.73 3.71 7.18
N ARG A 56 37.07 3.66 8.47
CA ARG A 56 36.81 4.74 9.45
C ARG A 56 37.45 6.06 9.10
N MET A 57 38.59 6.04 8.38
CA MET A 57 39.32 7.24 7.98
C MET A 57 38.74 7.89 6.73
N ASN A 58 37.90 7.16 6.00
CA ASN A 58 37.26 7.67 4.79
C ASN A 58 36.24 8.76 5.16
N ARG A 59 36.27 9.84 4.43
CA ARG A 59 35.26 10.92 4.55
C ARG A 59 34.09 10.61 3.61
N PRO A 60 32.86 11.06 3.95
CA PRO A 60 31.76 11.03 3.00
C PRO A 60 32.13 11.71 1.70
N GLU A 61 31.87 11.06 0.58
CA GLU A 61 32.16 11.57 -0.76
C GLU A 61 30.95 11.48 -1.66
N ILE A 62 30.84 12.44 -2.61
CA ILE A 62 29.79 12.40 -3.63
C ILE A 62 30.44 11.94 -4.93
N ARG A 63 29.85 10.92 -5.54
CA ARG A 63 30.27 10.38 -6.84
C ARG A 63 29.12 10.45 -7.82
N GLU A 64 29.45 10.48 -9.10
CA GLU A 64 28.50 10.55 -10.20
C GLU A 64 28.75 9.38 -11.14
N ASN A 65 27.67 8.70 -11.57
CA ASN A 65 27.75 7.62 -12.55
C ASN A 65 27.79 8.21 -13.99
N SER A 66 27.97 7.34 -14.99
CA SER A 66 28.07 7.73 -16.40
C SER A 66 26.83 8.46 -16.97
N VAL A 67 25.66 8.34 -16.30
CA VAL A 67 24.43 9.03 -16.70
C VAL A 67 24.12 10.28 -15.87
N GLY A 68 25.07 10.75 -15.07
CA GLY A 68 24.93 11.99 -14.30
C GLY A 68 24.15 11.89 -12.99
N GLN A 69 23.87 10.67 -12.52
CA GLN A 69 23.23 10.48 -11.22
C GLN A 69 24.25 10.56 -10.10
N LYS A 70 23.95 11.39 -9.09
CA LYS A 70 24.82 11.59 -7.92
C LYS A 70 24.49 10.65 -6.79
N PHE A 71 25.52 10.13 -6.15
CA PHE A 71 25.41 9.24 -4.98
C PHE A 71 26.39 9.70 -3.90
N GLN A 72 25.96 9.65 -2.65
CA GLN A 72 26.85 9.83 -1.52
C GLN A 72 27.30 8.47 -1.00
N VAL A 73 28.63 8.31 -0.87
CA VAL A 73 29.26 7.17 -0.18
C VAL A 73 29.61 7.63 1.23
N ARG A 74 29.13 6.93 2.24
CA ARG A 74 29.38 7.24 3.65
C ARG A 74 29.37 6.02 4.53
N LEU A 75 30.03 6.15 5.67
CA LEU A 75 30.00 5.19 6.77
C LEU A 75 29.13 5.73 7.90
N GLU A 76 28.25 4.89 8.42
CA GLU A 76 27.55 5.12 9.67
C GLU A 76 27.83 3.95 10.62
N GLU A 77 28.25 4.28 11.85
CA GLU A 77 28.47 3.26 12.88
C GLU A 77 27.26 3.16 13.79
N THR A 78 26.86 1.92 14.07
CA THR A 78 25.90 1.60 15.10
C THR A 78 26.60 0.90 16.27
N GLU A 79 25.87 0.43 17.27
CA GLU A 79 26.42 -0.33 18.38
C GLU A 79 27.11 -1.62 17.90
N ASP A 80 26.50 -2.33 16.95
CA ASP A 80 26.93 -3.67 16.52
C ASP A 80 27.49 -3.72 15.09
N SER A 81 27.35 -2.68 14.29
CA SER A 81 27.67 -2.73 12.86
C SER A 81 28.34 -1.47 12.31
N PHE A 82 29.04 -1.67 11.18
CA PHE A 82 29.46 -0.65 10.25
C PHE A 82 28.56 -0.70 9.01
N ASN A 83 27.87 0.39 8.76
CA ASN A 83 26.93 0.55 7.65
C ASN A 83 27.54 1.44 6.58
N ILE A 84 27.90 0.85 5.44
CA ILE A 84 28.46 1.57 4.29
C ILE A 84 27.32 1.80 3.30
N PHE A 85 26.92 3.05 3.16
CA PHE A 85 25.86 3.46 2.25
C PHE A 85 26.42 3.95 0.92
N VAL A 86 25.73 3.61 -0.17
CA VAL A 86 25.82 4.27 -1.47
C VAL A 86 24.42 4.76 -1.80
N ALA A 87 24.15 6.01 -1.43
CA ALA A 87 22.81 6.59 -1.37
C ALA A 87 22.61 7.59 -2.53
N PRO A 88 21.53 7.47 -3.31
CA PRO A 88 21.24 8.36 -4.41
C PRO A 88 20.86 9.76 -3.91
N TYR A 89 21.12 10.78 -4.72
CA TYR A 89 20.61 12.12 -4.52
C TYR A 89 19.09 12.14 -4.64
N ALA A 90 18.46 12.85 -3.72
CA ALA A 90 17.03 13.13 -3.74
C ALA A 90 16.75 14.54 -3.23
N GLN A 91 15.62 15.12 -3.61
CA GLN A 91 15.09 16.34 -3.03
C GLN A 91 13.87 16.01 -2.19
N ILE A 92 13.82 16.50 -0.96
CA ILE A 92 12.67 16.38 -0.07
C ILE A 92 12.15 17.77 0.29
N GLU A 93 10.84 17.87 0.41
CA GLU A 93 10.18 19.04 0.97
C GLU A 93 10.24 18.98 2.50
N VAL A 94 10.80 20.01 3.10
CA VAL A 94 10.90 20.14 4.55
C VAL A 94 10.09 21.35 5.00
N ASP A 95 9.18 21.14 5.94
CA ASP A 95 8.45 22.24 6.56
C ASP A 95 9.34 22.94 7.57
N ILE A 96 9.57 24.22 7.34
CA ILE A 96 10.27 25.11 8.28
C ILE A 96 9.28 25.93 9.04
N TYR A 97 9.30 25.81 10.35
CA TYR A 97 8.49 26.62 11.26
C TYR A 97 9.35 27.77 11.79
N SER A 98 8.91 28.99 11.53
CA SER A 98 9.55 30.22 12.01
C SER A 98 8.53 31.12 12.67
N ASP A 99 8.99 32.20 13.33
CA ASP A 99 8.11 33.25 13.90
C ASP A 99 7.18 33.90 12.87
N LYS A 100 7.49 33.73 11.56
CA LYS A 100 6.69 34.24 10.44
C LYS A 100 5.67 33.24 9.89
N GLY A 101 5.60 32.02 10.47
CA GLY A 101 4.71 30.94 10.05
C GLY A 101 5.43 29.74 9.46
N ARG A 102 4.65 28.84 8.84
CA ARG A 102 5.13 27.66 8.14
C ARG A 102 5.52 28.01 6.72
N SER A 103 6.72 27.62 6.30
CA SER A 103 7.20 27.62 4.91
C SER A 103 7.70 26.24 4.55
N THR A 104 7.65 25.89 3.26
CA THR A 104 8.20 24.63 2.74
C THR A 104 9.42 24.93 1.90
N GLU A 105 10.55 24.28 2.18
CA GLU A 105 11.78 24.39 1.41
C GLU A 105 12.21 23.04 0.87
N LEU A 106 12.80 23.02 -0.34
CA LEU A 106 13.41 21.83 -0.92
C LEU A 106 14.82 21.67 -0.36
N GLN A 107 15.11 20.53 0.24
CA GLN A 107 16.44 20.17 0.73
C GLN A 107 17.03 19.02 -0.09
N ASP A 108 18.30 19.17 -0.44
CA ASP A 108 19.10 18.14 -1.09
C ASP A 108 19.55 17.12 -0.05
N VAL A 109 19.20 15.85 -0.26
CA VAL A 109 19.51 14.76 0.66
C VAL A 109 20.03 13.54 -0.08
N PHE A 110 20.65 12.62 0.67
CA PHE A 110 21.09 11.32 0.19
C PHE A 110 20.53 10.23 1.13
N PRO A 111 19.26 9.83 0.96
CA PRO A 111 18.62 8.86 1.84
C PRO A 111 19.29 7.49 1.71
N GLY A 112 19.65 6.88 2.83
CA GLY A 112 20.30 5.56 2.84
C GLY A 112 19.34 4.39 2.58
N ASP A 113 18.05 4.66 2.56
CA ASP A 113 16.96 3.69 2.54
C ASP A 113 15.87 4.01 1.50
N GLY A 114 16.12 4.97 0.62
CA GLY A 114 15.22 5.29 -0.50
C GLY A 114 15.51 4.45 -1.74
N ALA A 115 14.62 4.50 -2.74
CA ALA A 115 14.78 3.79 -4.01
C ALA A 115 16.14 4.05 -4.67
N GLY A 116 16.87 3.00 -5.02
CA GLY A 116 18.23 3.08 -5.57
C GLY A 116 19.36 3.09 -4.53
N SER A 117 19.02 3.14 -3.23
CA SER A 117 20.02 3.02 -2.16
C SER A 117 20.56 1.59 -2.06
N TRP A 118 21.83 1.52 -1.75
CA TRP A 118 22.55 0.27 -1.51
C TRP A 118 23.32 0.39 -0.19
N LEU A 119 23.24 -0.68 0.62
CA LEU A 119 23.84 -0.72 1.95
C LEU A 119 24.62 -2.02 2.14
N LEU A 120 25.89 -1.92 2.54
CA LEU A 120 26.67 -3.04 3.07
C LEU A 120 26.77 -2.92 4.59
N VAL A 121 26.33 -3.96 5.28
CA VAL A 121 26.44 -4.10 6.73
C VAL A 121 27.64 -5.01 7.05
N ARG A 122 28.56 -4.54 7.88
CA ARG A 122 29.70 -5.32 8.37
C ARG A 122 29.61 -5.42 9.89
N ASP A 123 29.85 -6.61 10.42
CA ASP A 123 29.91 -6.85 11.87
C ASP A 123 31.05 -6.04 12.49
N LYS A 124 30.76 -5.36 13.59
CA LYS A 124 31.72 -4.43 14.21
C LYS A 124 32.91 -5.12 14.89
N LYS A 125 32.75 -6.34 15.35
CA LYS A 125 33.78 -7.08 16.06
C LYS A 125 34.73 -7.79 15.13
N THR A 126 34.18 -8.40 14.09
CA THR A 126 34.93 -9.24 13.15
C THR A 126 35.33 -8.51 11.87
N GLY A 127 34.63 -7.44 11.53
CA GLY A 127 34.77 -6.74 10.25
C GLY A 127 34.21 -7.50 9.07
N VAL A 128 33.61 -8.67 9.28
CA VAL A 128 33.07 -9.53 8.22
C VAL A 128 31.75 -8.93 7.70
N PRO A 129 31.52 -8.90 6.39
CA PRO A 129 30.22 -8.55 5.84
C PRO A 129 29.11 -9.48 6.33
N SER A 130 28.05 -8.91 6.85
CA SER A 130 26.91 -9.67 7.36
C SER A 130 25.69 -9.62 6.44
N SER A 131 25.48 -8.51 5.72
CA SER A 131 24.41 -8.42 4.73
C SER A 131 24.62 -7.28 3.74
N ILE A 132 23.93 -7.38 2.60
CA ILE A 132 23.77 -6.30 1.63
C ILE A 132 22.29 -6.05 1.45
N ARG A 133 21.85 -4.78 1.44
CA ARG A 133 20.47 -4.40 1.15
C ARG A 133 20.39 -3.57 -0.10
N TYR A 134 19.38 -3.86 -0.91
CA TYR A 134 18.99 -3.12 -2.09
C TYR A 134 17.57 -2.58 -1.89
N TYR A 135 17.40 -1.26 -2.02
CA TYR A 135 16.12 -0.59 -1.85
C TYR A 135 15.49 -0.33 -3.22
N PHE A 136 14.43 -1.09 -3.55
CA PHE A 136 13.74 -1.01 -4.84
C PHE A 136 12.50 -0.12 -4.80
N ALA A 137 12.00 0.19 -3.62
CA ALA A 137 10.79 0.97 -3.40
C ALA A 137 11.09 2.35 -2.81
N ALA A 138 10.16 3.26 -2.96
CA ALA A 138 10.21 4.56 -2.30
C ALA A 138 10.01 4.47 -0.77
N ASP A 139 9.51 3.31 -0.29
CA ASP A 139 9.32 3.04 1.13
C ASP A 139 10.58 2.36 1.71
N SER A 140 11.14 2.95 2.76
CA SER A 140 12.38 2.53 3.41
C SER A 140 12.29 1.13 4.05
N GLU A 141 11.10 0.68 4.38
CA GLU A 141 10.85 -0.63 4.96
C GLU A 141 10.63 -1.74 3.90
N VAL A 142 10.85 -1.43 2.61
CA VAL A 142 10.70 -2.39 1.50
C VAL A 142 12.04 -2.55 0.77
N TYR A 143 12.68 -3.70 0.99
CA TYR A 143 14.00 -3.97 0.43
C TYR A 143 14.27 -5.47 0.24
N VAL A 144 15.28 -5.77 -0.57
CA VAL A 144 15.85 -7.12 -0.71
C VAL A 144 17.19 -7.16 0.02
N GLN A 145 17.36 -8.15 0.88
CA GLN A 145 18.59 -8.36 1.64
C GLN A 145 19.27 -9.66 1.20
N PHE A 146 20.58 -9.59 1.01
CA PHE A 146 21.43 -10.76 0.76
C PHE A 146 22.31 -11.01 1.98
N THR A 147 22.39 -12.27 2.41
CA THR A 147 23.22 -12.72 3.53
C THR A 147 24.19 -13.79 3.07
N PRO A 148 25.49 -13.75 3.49
CA PRO A 148 26.46 -14.76 3.10
C PRO A 148 26.11 -16.12 3.73
N SER A 149 26.26 -17.19 2.94
CA SER A 149 26.10 -18.56 3.41
C SER A 149 27.11 -19.47 2.73
N ALA A 150 28.18 -19.82 3.45
CA ALA A 150 29.32 -20.56 2.92
C ALA A 150 29.86 -19.96 1.60
N LYS A 151 29.65 -20.62 0.44
CA LYS A 151 30.13 -20.15 -0.87
C LYS A 151 29.09 -19.34 -1.64
N THR A 152 27.87 -19.23 -1.15
CA THR A 152 26.75 -18.58 -1.83
C THR A 152 26.12 -17.50 -0.95
N ALA A 153 25.02 -16.89 -1.41
CA ALA A 153 24.20 -16.00 -0.63
C ALA A 153 22.76 -16.46 -0.61
N PHE A 154 22.08 -16.20 0.49
CA PHE A 154 20.61 -16.26 0.59
C PHE A 154 20.01 -14.88 0.36
N ALA A 155 18.82 -14.85 -0.21
CA ALA A 155 18.03 -13.65 -0.41
C ALA A 155 16.78 -13.66 0.45
N ASP A 156 16.51 -12.53 1.09
CA ASP A 156 15.28 -12.23 1.80
C ASP A 156 14.59 -11.03 1.14
N PHE A 157 13.28 -11.09 0.95
CA PHE A 157 12.49 -9.95 0.50
C PHE A 157 11.60 -9.48 1.65
N LEU A 158 11.81 -8.24 2.10
CA LEU A 158 11.13 -7.68 3.26
C LEU A 158 10.16 -6.57 2.85
N ILE A 159 8.98 -6.56 3.48
CA ILE A 159 7.96 -5.54 3.35
C ILE A 159 7.45 -5.21 4.75
N TYR A 160 7.77 -4.03 5.27
CA TYR A 160 7.38 -3.57 6.60
C TYR A 160 7.67 -4.62 7.70
N GLY A 161 8.90 -5.18 7.66
CA GLY A 161 9.37 -6.15 8.64
C GLY A 161 8.89 -7.59 8.44
N LEU A 162 7.99 -7.86 7.48
CA LEU A 162 7.56 -9.21 7.13
C LEU A 162 8.30 -9.73 5.90
N TYR A 163 8.57 -11.04 5.89
CA TYR A 163 9.25 -11.72 4.79
C TYR A 163 8.26 -12.11 3.69
N ALA A 164 8.28 -11.42 2.58
CA ALA A 164 7.61 -11.89 1.36
C ALA A 164 8.34 -13.10 0.74
N SER A 165 9.67 -13.20 0.98
CA SER A 165 10.48 -14.40 0.77
C SER A 165 11.58 -14.44 1.80
N ARG A 166 11.95 -15.62 2.30
CA ARG A 166 12.97 -15.78 3.33
C ARG A 166 13.93 -16.92 3.00
N GLY A 167 15.24 -16.65 3.14
CA GLY A 167 16.28 -17.65 3.01
C GLY A 167 16.35 -18.32 1.63
N VAL A 168 16.01 -17.60 0.56
CA VAL A 168 16.00 -18.14 -0.80
C VAL A 168 17.44 -18.29 -1.31
N PRO A 169 17.91 -19.50 -1.64
CA PRO A 169 19.27 -19.71 -2.12
C PRO A 169 19.46 -19.11 -3.53
N THR A 170 20.40 -18.19 -3.68
CA THR A 170 20.64 -17.53 -4.96
C THR A 170 21.54 -18.32 -5.89
N GLY A 171 22.32 -19.26 -5.36
CA GLY A 171 23.36 -19.98 -6.14
C GLY A 171 24.57 -19.10 -6.52
N LEU A 172 24.60 -17.83 -6.12
CA LEU A 172 25.65 -16.86 -6.44
C LEU A 172 26.51 -16.55 -5.20
N SER A 173 27.80 -16.24 -5.43
CA SER A 173 28.69 -15.81 -4.34
C SER A 173 28.24 -14.44 -3.81
N PHE A 174 28.37 -14.25 -2.48
CA PHE A 174 27.99 -13.00 -1.84
C PHE A 174 28.70 -11.76 -2.43
N SER A 175 29.98 -11.91 -2.81
CA SER A 175 30.77 -10.81 -3.39
C SER A 175 30.21 -10.27 -4.72
N ARG A 176 29.43 -11.09 -5.48
CA ARG A 176 28.78 -10.60 -6.69
C ARG A 176 27.79 -9.47 -6.42
N PHE A 177 27.18 -9.46 -5.23
CA PHE A 177 26.23 -8.43 -4.84
C PHE A 177 26.87 -7.09 -4.43
N TYR A 178 28.21 -7.02 -4.33
CA TYR A 178 28.88 -5.73 -4.17
C TYR A 178 28.66 -4.81 -5.37
N THR A 179 28.75 -5.36 -6.56
CA THR A 179 28.79 -4.59 -7.80
C THR A 179 27.63 -4.83 -8.76
N ALA A 180 26.76 -5.79 -8.44
CA ALA A 180 25.60 -6.10 -9.28
C ALA A 180 24.67 -4.88 -9.43
N SER A 181 24.20 -4.61 -10.64
CA SER A 181 23.18 -3.61 -10.88
C SER A 181 21.82 -4.07 -10.35
N PHE A 182 20.89 -3.13 -10.15
CA PHE A 182 19.52 -3.47 -9.76
C PHE A 182 18.86 -4.36 -10.81
N GLU A 183 19.14 -4.14 -12.08
CA GLU A 183 18.61 -4.96 -13.17
C GLU A 183 19.16 -6.40 -13.15
N GLU A 184 20.48 -6.56 -12.89
CA GLU A 184 21.09 -7.88 -12.74
C GLU A 184 20.51 -8.65 -11.55
N ILE A 185 20.25 -7.98 -10.41
CA ILE A 185 19.61 -8.60 -9.25
C ILE A 185 18.25 -9.16 -9.61
N VAL A 186 17.39 -8.35 -10.23
CA VAL A 186 16.06 -8.80 -10.66
C VAL A 186 16.16 -9.96 -11.66
N LYS A 187 17.08 -9.88 -12.63
CA LYS A 187 17.29 -10.92 -13.62
C LYS A 187 17.75 -12.25 -13.00
N TRP A 188 18.68 -12.19 -12.04
CA TRP A 188 19.24 -13.41 -11.42
C TRP A 188 18.25 -14.08 -10.46
N THR A 189 17.36 -13.31 -9.88
CA THR A 189 16.39 -13.78 -8.89
C THR A 189 14.95 -13.79 -9.42
N SER A 190 14.78 -13.61 -10.74
CA SER A 190 13.46 -13.70 -11.38
C SER A 190 12.91 -15.12 -11.20
N GLY A 191 11.65 -15.25 -10.79
CA GLY A 191 11.03 -16.54 -10.44
C GLY A 191 11.37 -17.08 -9.05
N MET A 192 12.29 -16.43 -8.31
CA MET A 192 12.62 -16.77 -6.91
C MET A 192 12.03 -15.77 -5.91
N LEU A 193 12.07 -14.49 -6.27
CA LEU A 193 11.58 -13.38 -5.44
C LEU A 193 10.33 -12.75 -6.07
N PRO A 194 9.38 -12.25 -5.25
CA PRO A 194 8.12 -11.68 -5.73
C PRO A 194 8.28 -10.22 -6.20
N TRP A 195 9.01 -10.01 -7.29
CA TRP A 195 9.35 -8.69 -7.83
C TRP A 195 8.13 -7.84 -8.21
N GLN A 196 6.97 -8.46 -8.43
CA GLN A 196 5.72 -7.75 -8.68
C GLN A 196 5.33 -6.78 -7.56
N TYR A 197 5.84 -6.97 -6.36
CA TYR A 197 5.56 -6.08 -5.22
C TYR A 197 6.36 -4.76 -5.26
N THR A 198 7.35 -4.64 -6.15
CA THR A 198 8.10 -3.40 -6.37
C THR A 198 7.84 -2.76 -7.73
N GLN A 199 7.06 -3.41 -8.59
CA GLN A 199 6.70 -2.88 -9.91
C GLN A 199 5.44 -2.01 -9.78
N ILE A 200 5.62 -0.82 -9.21
CA ILE A 200 4.52 0.09 -8.92
C ILE A 200 4.18 0.92 -10.16
N HIS A 201 2.92 0.85 -10.58
CA HIS A 201 2.35 1.68 -11.63
C HIS A 201 1.58 2.84 -10.99
N THR A 202 2.24 3.98 -10.79
CA THR A 202 1.66 5.14 -10.08
C THR A 202 0.40 5.69 -10.73
N ASP A 203 0.20 5.47 -12.02
CA ASP A 203 -0.98 5.91 -12.77
C ASP A 203 -2.22 5.01 -12.54
N GLY A 204 -2.05 3.85 -11.89
CA GLY A 204 -3.11 2.86 -11.67
C GLY A 204 -4.05 3.17 -10.50
N TYR A 205 -4.06 4.40 -9.94
CA TYR A 205 -4.86 4.73 -8.74
C TYR A 205 -5.80 5.92 -8.96
N HIS A 206 -6.03 6.31 -10.21
CA HIS A 206 -6.84 7.48 -10.52
C HIS A 206 -8.28 7.37 -9.98
N ALA A 207 -8.94 6.24 -10.21
CA ALA A 207 -10.29 5.99 -9.70
C ALA A 207 -10.33 5.97 -8.16
N SER A 208 -9.32 5.40 -7.51
CA SER A 208 -9.21 5.38 -6.04
C SER A 208 -9.10 6.80 -5.47
N LEU A 209 -8.22 7.63 -6.04
CA LEU A 209 -8.02 9.02 -5.63
C LEU A 209 -9.27 9.87 -5.87
N GLN A 210 -9.98 9.62 -6.95
CA GLN A 210 -11.23 10.32 -7.27
C GLN A 210 -12.33 9.95 -6.27
N MET A 211 -12.51 8.68 -5.94
CA MET A 211 -13.46 8.25 -4.92
C MET A 211 -13.11 8.85 -3.54
N ILE A 212 -11.83 8.79 -3.12
CA ILE A 212 -11.36 9.43 -1.88
C ILE A 212 -11.73 10.91 -1.86
N TYR A 213 -11.47 11.62 -2.96
CA TYR A 213 -11.80 13.04 -3.08
C TYR A 213 -13.29 13.31 -2.87
N TYR A 214 -14.17 12.58 -3.55
CA TYR A 214 -15.62 12.77 -3.43
C TYR A 214 -16.14 12.42 -2.04
N ILE A 215 -15.66 11.34 -1.42
CA ILE A 215 -16.02 10.99 -0.05
C ILE A 215 -15.63 12.13 0.90
N LYS A 216 -14.42 12.67 0.79
CA LYS A 216 -13.96 13.81 1.60
C LYS A 216 -14.81 15.05 1.41
N GLN A 217 -15.25 15.34 0.19
CA GLN A 217 -16.14 16.49 -0.08
C GLN A 217 -17.51 16.37 0.60
N LYS A 218 -18.01 15.13 0.77
CA LYS A 218 -19.31 14.87 1.38
C LYS A 218 -19.27 14.69 2.91
N GLN A 219 -18.10 14.51 3.52
CA GLN A 219 -17.97 14.26 4.97
C GLN A 219 -18.69 15.28 5.85
N HIS A 220 -18.67 16.57 5.50
CA HIS A 220 -19.33 17.62 6.26
C HIS A 220 -20.87 17.49 6.27
N SER A 221 -21.45 16.79 5.31
CA SER A 221 -22.89 16.52 5.21
C SER A 221 -23.30 15.19 5.84
N ILE A 222 -22.34 14.39 6.33
CA ILE A 222 -22.59 13.12 7.00
C ILE A 222 -22.51 13.33 8.53
N LEU A 223 -23.45 12.71 9.25
CA LEU A 223 -23.46 12.66 10.70
C LEU A 223 -23.56 11.20 11.16
N TYR A 224 -22.73 10.82 12.12
CA TYR A 224 -22.85 9.48 12.71
C TYR A 224 -24.16 9.35 13.50
N ALA A 225 -24.89 8.31 13.20
CA ALA A 225 -26.08 7.91 13.96
C ALA A 225 -26.14 6.38 14.06
N GLU A 226 -26.27 5.86 15.27
CA GLU A 226 -26.31 4.42 15.51
C GLU A 226 -27.46 3.76 14.75
N ASP A 227 -27.20 2.57 14.17
CA ASP A 227 -28.17 1.74 13.43
C ASP A 227 -28.85 2.43 12.22
N ALA A 228 -28.30 3.56 11.74
CA ALA A 228 -28.88 4.35 10.65
C ALA A 228 -28.29 4.02 9.30
N MET A 229 -29.16 3.94 8.28
CA MET A 229 -28.80 3.89 6.86
C MET A 229 -29.86 4.59 6.00
N CYS A 230 -29.55 4.82 4.72
CA CYS A 230 -30.56 5.15 3.71
C CYS A 230 -31.03 3.86 3.02
N ASN A 231 -32.37 3.72 2.84
CA ASN A 231 -32.97 2.66 2.04
C ASN A 231 -32.81 2.93 0.53
N GLU A 232 -33.43 2.12 -0.32
CA GLU A 232 -33.42 2.28 -1.77
C GLU A 232 -34.09 3.57 -2.28
N ASP A 233 -35.05 4.10 -1.51
CA ASP A 233 -35.79 5.33 -1.83
C ASP A 233 -35.10 6.61 -1.29
N GLY A 234 -33.99 6.44 -0.55
CA GLY A 234 -33.23 7.54 0.06
C GLY A 234 -33.75 7.96 1.43
N GLU A 235 -34.66 7.21 2.02
CA GLU A 235 -35.22 7.48 3.34
C GLU A 235 -34.31 6.95 4.44
N SER A 236 -34.25 7.67 5.58
CA SER A 236 -33.49 7.23 6.75
C SER A 236 -34.25 6.12 7.50
N VAL A 237 -33.63 4.95 7.62
CA VAL A 237 -34.20 3.77 8.27
C VAL A 237 -33.21 3.15 9.25
N TYR A 238 -33.76 2.36 10.21
CA TYR A 238 -32.93 1.51 11.07
C TYR A 238 -32.44 0.28 10.30
N ILE A 239 -31.16 -0.03 10.40
CA ILE A 239 -30.60 -1.25 9.78
C ILE A 239 -31.25 -2.51 10.41
N SER A 240 -31.41 -2.51 11.73
CA SER A 240 -31.93 -3.65 12.48
C SER A 240 -33.37 -4.00 12.11
N THR A 241 -34.26 -3.03 11.93
CA THR A 241 -35.71 -3.27 11.70
C THR A 241 -36.16 -2.94 10.28
N GLY A 242 -35.52 -2.01 9.59
CA GLY A 242 -35.97 -1.47 8.31
C GLY A 242 -37.09 -0.42 8.47
N GLU A 243 -37.48 -0.10 9.68
CA GLU A 243 -38.49 0.91 9.95
C GLU A 243 -37.92 2.31 9.75
N GLU A 244 -38.78 3.26 9.38
CA GLU A 244 -38.43 4.67 9.23
C GLU A 244 -37.85 5.23 10.52
N ARG A 245 -36.73 5.91 10.41
CA ARG A 245 -36.05 6.52 11.54
C ARG A 245 -36.42 8.00 11.67
N PRO A 246 -36.90 8.45 12.84
CA PRO A 246 -37.20 9.87 13.05
C PRO A 246 -35.93 10.73 12.86
N VAL A 247 -36.03 11.74 12.00
CA VAL A 247 -34.94 12.70 11.78
C VAL A 247 -34.83 13.61 12.99
N GLN A 248 -33.67 13.66 13.62
CA GLN A 248 -33.42 14.52 14.76
C GLN A 248 -33.14 15.96 14.30
N PRO A 249 -33.37 16.98 15.13
CA PRO A 249 -33.15 18.38 14.75
C PRO A 249 -31.74 18.69 14.24
N GLU A 250 -30.71 18.04 14.82
CA GLU A 250 -29.28 18.17 14.44
C GLU A 250 -28.95 17.50 13.12
N GLU A 251 -29.80 16.60 12.65
CA GLU A 251 -29.64 15.86 11.38
C GLU A 251 -30.24 16.60 10.19
N LYS A 252 -30.92 17.72 10.45
CA LYS A 252 -31.54 18.50 9.38
C LYS A 252 -30.52 18.91 8.32
N ASN A 253 -30.74 18.52 7.09
CA ASN A 253 -29.85 18.69 5.94
C ASN A 253 -28.54 17.91 6.04
N LYS A 254 -28.47 16.87 6.87
CA LYS A 254 -27.35 15.94 6.96
C LYS A 254 -27.82 14.51 6.73
N LEU A 255 -26.90 13.70 6.25
CA LEU A 255 -27.10 12.28 6.06
C LEU A 255 -26.70 11.54 7.35
N ALA A 256 -27.67 11.02 8.08
CA ALA A 256 -27.41 10.27 9.31
C ALA A 256 -27.11 8.82 9.00
N LEU A 257 -25.89 8.36 9.27
CA LEU A 257 -25.41 7.02 8.94
C LEU A 257 -24.63 6.40 10.09
N SER A 258 -24.83 5.10 10.32
CA SER A 258 -23.92 4.27 11.10
C SER A 258 -22.69 3.90 10.27
N GLY A 259 -21.72 3.20 10.87
CA GLY A 259 -20.58 2.68 10.10
C GLY A 259 -21.02 1.76 8.94
N ALA A 260 -21.96 0.85 9.17
CA ALA A 260 -22.52 -0.02 8.14
C ALA A 260 -23.33 0.76 7.09
N GLY A 261 -24.15 1.73 7.52
CA GLY A 261 -24.89 2.61 6.63
C GLY A 261 -23.97 3.44 5.75
N PHE A 262 -22.83 3.90 6.29
CA PHE A 262 -21.81 4.62 5.52
C PHE A 262 -21.15 3.74 4.45
N LEU A 263 -20.84 2.48 4.74
CA LEU A 263 -20.30 1.57 3.72
C LEU A 263 -21.33 1.29 2.62
N LYS A 264 -22.63 1.17 2.97
CA LYS A 264 -23.69 1.05 1.97
C LYS A 264 -23.76 2.30 1.09
N TRP A 265 -23.67 3.50 1.66
CA TRP A 265 -23.64 4.76 0.92
C TRP A 265 -22.47 4.81 -0.09
N ILE A 266 -21.28 4.31 0.29
CA ILE A 266 -20.17 4.17 -0.66
C ILE A 266 -20.53 3.17 -1.77
N ALA A 267 -21.14 2.03 -1.43
CA ALA A 267 -21.55 1.04 -2.42
C ALA A 267 -22.64 1.57 -3.35
N ASP A 268 -23.61 2.29 -2.82
CA ASP A 268 -24.69 2.94 -3.60
C ASP A 268 -24.10 3.94 -4.60
N GLY A 269 -23.12 4.76 -4.18
CA GLY A 269 -22.42 5.71 -5.07
C GLY A 269 -21.69 5.05 -6.25
N ILE A 270 -21.35 3.76 -6.15
CA ILE A 270 -20.80 2.95 -7.26
C ILE A 270 -21.92 2.35 -8.11
N ILE A 271 -22.99 1.87 -7.48
CA ILE A 271 -24.03 1.05 -8.12
C ILE A 271 -25.07 1.90 -8.81
N GLU A 272 -25.53 2.98 -8.17
CA GLU A 272 -26.59 3.84 -8.69
C GLU A 272 -26.29 4.40 -10.08
N PRO A 273 -25.08 4.88 -10.41
CA PRO A 273 -24.74 5.30 -11.76
C PRO A 273 -24.86 4.20 -12.84
N LEU A 274 -24.73 2.93 -12.42
CA LEU A 274 -24.77 1.77 -13.32
C LEU A 274 -26.17 1.19 -13.47
N THR A 275 -27.01 1.26 -12.44
CA THR A 275 -28.31 0.58 -12.38
C THR A 275 -29.51 1.52 -12.32
N GLY A 276 -29.29 2.78 -11.97
CA GLY A 276 -30.34 3.75 -11.69
C GLY A 276 -31.04 3.55 -10.35
N GLY A 277 -30.50 2.73 -9.44
CA GLY A 277 -31.11 2.47 -8.12
C GLY A 277 -30.08 2.09 -7.05
N LYS A 278 -30.47 2.24 -5.80
CA LYS A 278 -29.67 1.95 -4.61
C LYS A 278 -29.87 0.51 -4.13
N LEU A 279 -28.95 0.01 -3.33
CA LEU A 279 -29.03 -1.34 -2.76
C LEU A 279 -30.18 -1.45 -1.76
N LYS A 280 -30.87 -2.59 -1.81
CA LYS A 280 -31.87 -2.97 -0.80
C LYS A 280 -31.20 -3.51 0.46
N ARG A 281 -31.86 -3.31 1.60
CA ARG A 281 -31.38 -3.72 2.92
C ARG A 281 -31.31 -5.24 3.08
N GLU A 282 -32.36 -5.96 2.71
CA GLU A 282 -32.56 -7.37 3.03
C GLU A 282 -31.45 -8.28 2.49
N PRO A 283 -30.96 -8.11 1.23
CA PRO A 283 -29.85 -8.91 0.73
C PRO A 283 -28.53 -8.69 1.50
N LEU A 284 -28.35 -7.51 2.10
CA LEU A 284 -27.13 -7.16 2.84
C LEU A 284 -27.07 -7.83 4.21
N LEU A 285 -28.22 -8.23 4.77
CA LEU A 285 -28.36 -8.94 6.04
C LEU A 285 -28.27 -10.47 5.91
N MET A 286 -28.05 -10.99 4.69
CA MET A 286 -27.92 -12.44 4.50
C MET A 286 -26.70 -12.98 5.24
N GLN A 287 -26.92 -14.00 6.07
CA GLN A 287 -25.84 -14.67 6.79
C GLN A 287 -24.86 -15.35 5.83
N THR A 288 -23.59 -15.13 6.05
CA THR A 288 -22.47 -15.71 5.28
C THR A 288 -21.66 -16.73 6.09
N VAL A 289 -21.85 -16.76 7.41
CA VAL A 289 -21.17 -17.67 8.33
C VAL A 289 -22.15 -18.66 8.92
N SER A 290 -21.81 -19.95 8.89
CA SER A 290 -22.60 -21.00 9.56
C SER A 290 -21.98 -21.33 10.91
N TYR A 291 -22.66 -20.97 12.00
CA TYR A 291 -22.22 -21.31 13.35
C TYR A 291 -22.67 -22.69 13.84
N LYS A 292 -23.51 -23.38 13.06
CA LYS A 292 -24.08 -24.68 13.45
C LYS A 292 -23.03 -25.77 13.68
N ASP A 293 -21.93 -25.68 12.95
CA ASP A 293 -20.85 -26.68 12.98
C ASP A 293 -19.75 -26.37 14.00
N THR A 294 -19.84 -25.25 14.72
CA THR A 294 -18.76 -24.76 15.58
C THR A 294 -19.00 -25.00 17.07
N GLY A 295 -20.10 -25.61 17.46
CA GLY A 295 -20.44 -25.83 18.87
C GLY A 295 -20.85 -24.57 19.64
N PHE A 296 -20.98 -23.44 18.99
CA PHE A 296 -21.37 -22.15 19.58
C PHE A 296 -22.89 -22.00 19.83
N GLN A 297 -23.65 -23.11 19.94
CA GLN A 297 -25.10 -23.04 20.16
C GLN A 297 -25.51 -22.20 21.37
N GLY A 298 -24.71 -22.18 22.43
CA GLY A 298 -24.94 -21.33 23.59
C GLY A 298 -24.87 -19.83 23.30
N VAL A 299 -24.05 -19.43 22.33
CA VAL A 299 -23.88 -18.02 21.93
C VAL A 299 -24.95 -17.60 20.95
N LEU A 300 -25.44 -18.50 20.09
CA LEU A 300 -26.55 -18.26 19.16
C LEU A 300 -27.89 -18.07 19.86
N SER A 301 -28.03 -18.48 21.13
CA SER A 301 -29.21 -18.20 21.94
C SER A 301 -29.24 -16.76 22.46
N GLN A 302 -28.16 -15.99 22.28
CA GLN A 302 -28.06 -14.60 22.66
C GLN A 302 -28.66 -13.69 21.58
N LYS A 303 -29.33 -12.61 21.99
CA LYS A 303 -30.03 -11.68 21.09
C LYS A 303 -29.14 -10.72 20.33
N TYR A 304 -27.95 -11.13 19.91
CA TYR A 304 -27.09 -10.27 19.09
C TYR A 304 -26.37 -11.08 18.02
N ASP A 305 -26.15 -10.45 16.90
CA ASP A 305 -25.48 -11.02 15.77
C ASP A 305 -23.97 -10.97 15.98
N LEU A 306 -23.31 -12.12 15.90
CA LEU A 306 -21.86 -12.25 16.05
C LEU A 306 -21.07 -11.84 14.80
N SER A 307 -21.72 -11.85 13.65
CA SER A 307 -21.09 -11.67 12.34
C SER A 307 -21.62 -10.50 11.55
N PHE A 308 -22.41 -9.62 12.14
CA PHE A 308 -23.12 -8.55 11.44
C PHE A 308 -22.24 -7.80 10.43
N SER A 309 -21.13 -7.20 10.86
CA SER A 309 -20.30 -6.42 9.93
C SER A 309 -19.55 -7.29 8.92
N LEU A 310 -19.24 -8.56 9.23
CA LEU A 310 -18.68 -9.52 8.28
C LEU A 310 -19.67 -9.86 7.16
N ASP A 311 -20.89 -10.20 7.54
CA ASP A 311 -21.96 -10.50 6.58
C ASP A 311 -22.25 -9.27 5.70
N TRP A 312 -22.32 -8.10 6.33
CA TRP A 312 -22.56 -6.83 5.65
C TRP A 312 -21.50 -6.50 4.58
N VAL A 313 -20.19 -6.54 4.92
CA VAL A 313 -19.15 -6.21 3.95
C VAL A 313 -19.03 -7.24 2.83
N ARG A 314 -19.28 -8.53 3.11
CA ARG A 314 -19.30 -9.59 2.10
C ARG A 314 -20.42 -9.36 1.09
N ASN A 315 -21.63 -9.09 1.59
CA ASN A 315 -22.80 -8.87 0.74
C ASN A 315 -22.69 -7.56 -0.06
N LEU A 316 -22.13 -6.48 0.52
CA LEU A 316 -21.83 -5.24 -0.21
C LEU A 316 -20.85 -5.48 -1.35
N ALA A 317 -19.74 -6.14 -1.09
CA ALA A 317 -18.73 -6.43 -2.10
C ALA A 317 -19.28 -7.34 -3.21
N ALA A 318 -20.04 -8.38 -2.84
CA ALA A 318 -20.71 -9.27 -3.79
C ALA A 318 -21.75 -8.54 -4.65
N ALA A 319 -22.49 -7.59 -4.08
CA ALA A 319 -23.44 -6.75 -4.83
C ALA A 319 -22.73 -5.88 -5.87
N ILE A 320 -21.63 -5.18 -5.49
CA ILE A 320 -20.82 -4.40 -6.43
C ILE A 320 -20.27 -5.30 -7.55
N TYR A 321 -19.73 -6.46 -7.20
CA TYR A 321 -19.19 -7.42 -8.16
C TYR A 321 -20.28 -7.90 -9.12
N SER A 322 -21.47 -8.24 -8.60
CA SER A 322 -22.63 -8.71 -9.39
C SER A 322 -23.09 -7.66 -10.40
N VAL A 323 -23.23 -6.41 -9.97
CA VAL A 323 -23.64 -5.31 -10.86
C VAL A 323 -22.62 -5.09 -11.97
N ARG A 324 -21.34 -5.09 -11.65
CA ARG A 324 -20.26 -4.85 -12.64
C ARG A 324 -20.14 -5.96 -13.68
N THR A 325 -20.43 -7.19 -13.29
CA THR A 325 -20.34 -8.35 -14.19
C THR A 325 -21.66 -8.64 -14.93
N GLY A 326 -22.76 -7.98 -14.52
CA GLY A 326 -24.09 -8.22 -15.07
C GLY A 326 -24.69 -9.56 -14.67
N HIS A 327 -24.12 -10.25 -13.68
CA HIS A 327 -24.60 -11.53 -13.16
C HIS A 327 -24.76 -11.47 -11.63
N LYS A 328 -25.79 -12.13 -11.11
CA LYS A 328 -26.01 -12.20 -9.66
C LYS A 328 -25.14 -13.28 -9.06
N TYR A 329 -24.27 -12.88 -8.14
CA TYR A 329 -23.42 -13.77 -7.35
C TYR A 329 -23.75 -13.67 -5.86
N LEU A 330 -23.68 -14.80 -5.17
CA LEU A 330 -23.57 -14.81 -3.72
C LEU A 330 -22.11 -14.53 -3.32
N TYR A 331 -21.87 -14.16 -2.06
CA TYR A 331 -20.53 -13.80 -1.61
C TYR A 331 -19.49 -14.92 -1.86
N ASN A 332 -19.88 -16.19 -1.61
CA ASN A 332 -19.01 -17.36 -1.77
C ASN A 332 -18.69 -17.73 -3.25
N GLU A 333 -19.42 -17.15 -4.19
CA GLU A 333 -19.24 -17.35 -5.63
C GLU A 333 -18.47 -16.18 -6.27
N SER A 334 -18.50 -15.02 -5.63
CA SER A 334 -17.96 -13.77 -6.18
C SER A 334 -16.43 -13.64 -6.04
N GLY A 335 -15.81 -14.41 -5.14
CA GLY A 335 -14.37 -14.31 -4.85
C GLY A 335 -13.94 -12.97 -4.22
N VAL A 336 -14.88 -12.27 -3.58
CA VAL A 336 -14.61 -10.95 -2.97
C VAL A 336 -13.79 -11.03 -1.69
N ASP A 337 -13.78 -12.17 -1.00
CA ASP A 337 -12.96 -12.34 0.20
C ASP A 337 -11.47 -12.24 -0.12
N VAL A 338 -10.75 -11.46 0.65
CA VAL A 338 -9.28 -11.43 0.59
C VAL A 338 -8.76 -12.57 1.44
N SER A 339 -8.19 -13.59 0.79
CA SER A 339 -7.59 -14.78 1.44
C SER A 339 -6.13 -14.98 1.05
N PHE A 340 -5.48 -13.92 0.57
CA PHE A 340 -4.13 -13.94 0.04
C PHE A 340 -3.08 -13.99 1.16
N GLU A 341 -2.11 -14.90 1.08
CA GLU A 341 -1.05 -15.09 2.06
C GLU A 341 0.33 -14.79 1.43
N PRO A 342 0.72 -13.50 1.32
CA PRO A 342 1.95 -13.10 0.63
C PRO A 342 3.24 -13.31 1.43
N PHE A 343 3.15 -13.62 2.73
CA PHE A 343 4.31 -13.65 3.61
C PHE A 343 4.70 -15.06 4.02
N ALA A 344 6.01 -15.31 4.09
CA ALA A 344 6.58 -16.57 4.52
C ALA A 344 6.36 -16.79 6.02
N ALA A 345 6.17 -18.06 6.41
CA ALA A 345 6.14 -18.45 7.81
C ALA A 345 7.53 -18.25 8.45
N GLU A 346 7.54 -17.83 9.71
CA GLU A 346 8.76 -17.69 10.50
C GLU A 346 9.03 -18.95 11.31
N LEU A 347 10.26 -19.49 11.18
CA LEU A 347 10.76 -20.55 12.06
C LEU A 347 11.35 -19.92 13.32
N THR A 348 10.77 -20.23 14.47
CA THR A 348 11.30 -19.80 15.78
C THR A 348 11.78 -21.02 16.55
N SER A 349 12.52 -20.80 17.64
CA SER A 349 12.91 -21.88 18.57
C SER A 349 11.71 -22.62 19.19
N GLN A 350 10.52 -22.04 19.12
CA GLN A 350 9.26 -22.62 19.63
C GLN A 350 8.43 -23.28 18.52
N GLY A 351 8.92 -23.31 17.28
CA GLY A 351 8.23 -23.88 16.11
C GLY A 351 7.97 -22.89 14.99
N ILE A 352 7.07 -23.24 14.09
CA ILE A 352 6.66 -22.39 12.98
C ILE A 352 5.66 -21.35 13.50
N ARG A 353 6.01 -20.08 13.37
CA ARG A 353 5.09 -18.97 13.60
C ARG A 353 4.58 -18.47 12.26
N ASN A 354 3.32 -18.74 11.96
CA ASN A 354 2.65 -18.12 10.83
C ASN A 354 2.13 -16.74 11.27
N LEU A 355 2.86 -15.69 10.93
CA LEU A 355 2.55 -14.32 11.37
C LEU A 355 1.41 -13.67 10.57
N SER A 356 1.11 -14.20 9.40
CA SER A 356 0.28 -13.51 8.40
C SER A 356 -0.85 -14.37 7.86
N GLY A 357 -1.12 -15.51 8.49
CA GLY A 357 -2.10 -16.45 7.99
C GLY A 357 -3.50 -15.87 7.98
N PHE A 358 -4.18 -16.06 6.85
CA PHE A 358 -5.60 -15.84 6.75
C PHE A 358 -6.35 -16.90 7.58
N ILE A 359 -7.25 -16.46 8.44
CA ILE A 359 -8.14 -17.33 9.17
C ILE A 359 -9.53 -17.16 8.58
N LYS A 360 -10.07 -18.26 8.02
CA LYS A 360 -11.42 -18.25 7.44
C LYS A 360 -12.43 -17.70 8.45
N ASP A 361 -13.34 -16.85 7.98
CA ASP A 361 -14.38 -16.19 8.78
C ASP A 361 -13.85 -15.38 9.99
N THR A 362 -12.56 -15.06 9.98
CA THR A 362 -11.91 -14.23 11.00
C THR A 362 -11.04 -13.12 10.37
N GLY A 363 -10.35 -13.41 9.27
CA GLY A 363 -9.48 -12.46 8.57
C GLY A 363 -8.03 -12.54 9.04
N TYR A 364 -7.35 -11.42 9.04
CA TYR A 364 -5.94 -11.26 9.38
C TYR A 364 -5.77 -10.58 10.74
N SER A 365 -4.70 -10.89 11.45
CA SER A 365 -4.29 -10.06 12.57
C SER A 365 -4.01 -8.63 12.07
N ALA A 366 -4.48 -7.64 12.78
CA ALA A 366 -4.22 -6.24 12.40
C ALA A 366 -2.72 -5.89 12.34
N THR A 367 -1.86 -6.66 13.03
CA THR A 367 -0.40 -6.47 13.00
C THR A 367 0.21 -6.65 11.61
N VAL A 368 -0.45 -7.40 10.72
CA VAL A 368 0.03 -7.62 9.34
C VAL A 368 -0.68 -6.73 8.32
N LEU A 369 -1.59 -5.87 8.77
CA LEU A 369 -2.46 -5.11 7.86
C LEU A 369 -1.67 -4.16 6.94
N LYS A 370 -0.72 -3.40 7.47
CA LYS A 370 0.08 -2.46 6.65
C LYS A 370 0.85 -3.15 5.54
N PRO A 371 1.69 -4.17 5.81
CA PRO A 371 2.38 -4.90 4.76
C PRO A 371 1.43 -5.63 3.80
N LEU A 372 0.30 -6.15 4.29
CA LEU A 372 -0.72 -6.77 3.44
C LEU A 372 -1.33 -5.76 2.47
N LEU A 373 -1.75 -4.59 2.96
CA LEU A 373 -2.31 -3.53 2.13
C LEU A 373 -1.30 -2.97 1.10
N TYR A 374 -0.01 -2.92 1.45
CA TYR A 374 1.05 -2.59 0.49
C TYR A 374 1.07 -3.59 -0.67
N VAL A 375 1.08 -4.89 -0.37
CA VAL A 375 1.09 -5.95 -1.39
C VAL A 375 -0.19 -5.91 -2.22
N LEU A 376 -1.34 -5.75 -1.59
CA LEU A 376 -2.63 -5.64 -2.28
C LEU A 376 -2.68 -4.41 -3.20
N ALA A 377 -2.17 -3.26 -2.76
CA ALA A 377 -2.08 -2.08 -3.61
C ALA A 377 -1.20 -2.35 -4.85
N ALA A 378 -0.05 -3.03 -4.67
CA ALA A 378 0.86 -3.34 -5.76
C ALA A 378 0.27 -4.35 -6.78
N THR A 379 -0.55 -5.29 -6.31
CA THR A 379 -1.08 -6.39 -7.13
C THR A 379 -2.50 -6.19 -7.63
N GLU A 380 -3.29 -5.39 -6.94
CA GLU A 380 -4.70 -5.11 -7.25
C GLU A 380 -4.93 -3.58 -7.33
N PRO A 381 -4.31 -2.86 -8.29
CA PRO A 381 -4.51 -1.42 -8.43
C PRO A 381 -6.00 -1.11 -8.65
N GLU A 382 -6.43 0.10 -8.27
CA GLU A 382 -7.83 0.55 -8.31
C GLU A 382 -8.81 -0.32 -7.50
N THR A 383 -8.31 -1.02 -6.49
CA THR A 383 -9.15 -1.79 -5.56
C THR A 383 -9.13 -1.13 -4.19
N PHE A 384 -10.30 -0.97 -3.60
CA PHE A 384 -10.45 -0.63 -2.19
C PHE A 384 -11.06 -1.81 -1.43
N TYR A 385 -11.01 -1.75 -0.12
CA TYR A 385 -11.45 -2.86 0.71
C TYR A 385 -12.48 -2.39 1.72
N PHE A 386 -13.60 -3.11 1.80
CA PHE A 386 -14.43 -3.06 2.98
C PHE A 386 -13.80 -3.95 4.04
N ALA A 387 -13.66 -3.42 5.24
CA ALA A 387 -13.09 -4.10 6.39
C ALA A 387 -14.17 -4.37 7.44
N ALA A 388 -14.33 -5.61 7.85
CA ALA A 388 -15.06 -5.96 9.06
C ALA A 388 -14.06 -6.20 10.20
N ILE A 389 -14.28 -5.57 11.35
CA ILE A 389 -13.39 -5.62 12.49
C ILE A 389 -13.96 -6.54 13.54
N ARG A 390 -13.18 -7.58 13.90
CA ARG A 390 -13.54 -8.55 14.92
C ARG A 390 -12.96 -8.15 16.25
N GLU A 391 -13.77 -7.54 17.09
CA GLU A 391 -13.36 -7.01 18.39
C GLU A 391 -14.00 -7.75 19.57
N THR A 392 -13.51 -7.47 20.77
CA THR A 392 -14.10 -7.98 22.00
C THR A 392 -15.47 -7.33 22.25
N ASP A 393 -16.51 -8.11 22.46
CA ASP A 393 -17.83 -7.58 22.80
C ASP A 393 -17.76 -6.85 24.16
N ARG A 394 -18.25 -5.62 24.18
CA ARG A 394 -18.30 -4.79 25.40
C ARG A 394 -19.19 -5.38 26.51
N ARG A 395 -20.20 -6.18 26.14
CA ARG A 395 -21.13 -6.83 27.07
C ARG A 395 -20.63 -8.19 27.57
N SER A 396 -19.82 -8.87 26.77
CA SER A 396 -19.31 -10.23 27.03
C SER A 396 -17.82 -10.28 26.61
N PRO A 397 -16.87 -9.89 27.48
CA PRO A 397 -15.45 -9.77 27.10
C PRO A 397 -14.78 -11.07 26.61
N GLU A 398 -15.34 -12.23 26.90
CA GLU A 398 -14.90 -13.52 26.36
C GLU A 398 -15.35 -13.78 24.93
N VAL A 399 -16.25 -12.97 24.38
CA VAL A 399 -16.81 -13.14 23.04
C VAL A 399 -16.18 -12.12 22.11
N LYS A 400 -15.79 -12.59 20.94
CA LYS A 400 -15.38 -11.73 19.82
C LYS A 400 -16.50 -11.62 18.81
N VAL A 401 -16.84 -10.39 18.42
CA VAL A 401 -17.93 -10.06 17.52
C VAL A 401 -17.46 -9.19 16.36
N PHE A 402 -18.13 -9.28 15.23
CA PHE A 402 -17.96 -8.37 14.10
C PHE A 402 -19.02 -7.25 14.16
N ASN A 403 -18.69 -6.16 14.83
CA ASN A 403 -19.58 -5.02 14.99
C ASN A 403 -19.17 -3.80 14.19
N GLU A 404 -17.86 -3.57 14.09
CA GLU A 404 -17.28 -2.38 13.49
C GLU A 404 -16.88 -2.67 12.04
N CYS A 405 -16.94 -1.64 11.21
CA CYS A 405 -16.51 -1.73 9.83
C CYS A 405 -15.87 -0.42 9.34
N ALA A 406 -15.08 -0.51 8.25
CA ALA A 406 -14.40 0.61 7.63
C ALA A 406 -14.24 0.40 6.12
N ALA A 407 -13.99 1.48 5.37
CA ALA A 407 -13.51 1.41 3.99
C ALA A 407 -12.04 1.82 3.94
N ILE A 408 -11.21 1.01 3.30
CA ILE A 408 -9.75 1.17 3.25
C ILE A 408 -9.31 1.31 1.80
N PHE A 409 -8.63 2.40 1.48
CA PHE A 409 -8.13 2.75 0.15
C PHE A 409 -6.59 2.77 0.17
N PRO A 410 -5.92 1.64 -0.11
CA PRO A 410 -4.48 1.61 -0.27
C PRO A 410 -4.11 2.04 -1.70
N TYR A 411 -3.05 2.84 -1.84
CA TYR A 411 -2.56 3.30 -3.13
C TYR A 411 -1.10 3.73 -3.05
N PHE A 412 -0.47 3.93 -4.21
CA PHE A 412 0.84 4.57 -4.28
C PHE A 412 0.70 5.98 -4.86
N ASP A 413 1.34 6.95 -4.22
CA ASP A 413 1.35 8.33 -4.69
C ASP A 413 2.26 8.49 -5.93
N GLY A 414 2.23 9.68 -6.56
CA GLY A 414 3.02 9.96 -7.76
C GLY A 414 4.54 9.82 -7.61
N ARG A 415 5.04 9.65 -6.37
CA ARG A 415 6.44 9.34 -6.07
C ARG A 415 6.67 7.85 -5.79
N GLY A 416 5.65 7.01 -5.93
CA GLY A 416 5.70 5.57 -5.65
C GLY A 416 5.70 5.23 -4.16
N LYS A 417 5.39 6.17 -3.28
CA LYS A 417 5.30 5.94 -1.84
C LYS A 417 3.92 5.41 -1.48
N PHE A 418 3.88 4.36 -0.66
CA PHE A 418 2.65 3.75 -0.19
C PHE A 418 1.84 4.72 0.71
N ARG A 419 0.55 4.79 0.43
CA ARG A 419 -0.44 5.57 1.16
C ARG A 419 -1.66 4.71 1.44
N CYS A 420 -2.34 5.02 2.52
CA CYS A 420 -3.57 4.35 2.89
C CYS A 420 -4.52 5.35 3.52
N VAL A 421 -5.71 5.48 2.94
CA VAL A 421 -6.81 6.29 3.49
C VAL A 421 -7.84 5.35 4.07
N VAL A 422 -8.27 5.62 5.29
CA VAL A 422 -9.29 4.85 6.00
C VAL A 422 -10.47 5.75 6.31
N PHE A 423 -11.66 5.32 5.93
CA PHE A 423 -12.92 5.95 6.30
C PHE A 423 -13.69 5.06 7.27
N LYS A 424 -14.08 5.63 8.40
CA LYS A 424 -14.88 4.94 9.41
C LYS A 424 -15.93 5.91 9.97
N ASP A 425 -17.17 5.43 10.10
CA ASP A 425 -18.27 6.19 10.69
C ASP A 425 -18.50 7.57 10.02
N GLY A 426 -18.32 7.65 8.69
CA GLY A 426 -18.47 8.89 7.92
C GLY A 426 -17.26 9.82 7.94
N ALA A 427 -16.17 9.48 8.65
CA ALA A 427 -14.99 10.31 8.77
C ALA A 427 -13.71 9.61 8.27
N GLU A 428 -12.76 10.39 7.75
CA GLU A 428 -11.41 9.92 7.53
C GLU A 428 -10.67 9.82 8.87
N ILE A 429 -9.99 8.71 9.10
CA ILE A 429 -9.08 8.53 10.23
C ILE A 429 -7.67 8.20 9.70
N PRO A 430 -6.61 8.75 10.32
CA PRO A 430 -5.25 8.39 9.98
C PRO A 430 -5.03 6.87 10.12
N PHE A 431 -4.30 6.27 9.17
CA PHE A 431 -4.04 4.83 9.21
C PHE A 431 -3.34 4.39 10.51
N ASP A 432 -2.41 5.19 11.01
CA ASP A 432 -1.69 4.88 12.25
C ASP A 432 -2.61 4.92 13.49
N GLU A 433 -3.62 5.79 13.49
CA GLU A 433 -4.66 5.83 14.53
C GLU A 433 -5.55 4.58 14.44
N PHE A 434 -6.00 4.22 13.23
CA PHE A 434 -6.75 2.98 12.99
C PHE A 434 -5.96 1.75 13.46
N TYR A 435 -4.69 1.66 13.04
CA TYR A 435 -3.81 0.57 13.45
C TYR A 435 -3.63 0.52 14.98
N SER A 436 -3.34 1.64 15.61
CA SER A 436 -3.15 1.72 17.06
C SER A 436 -4.39 1.25 17.83
N ARG A 437 -5.58 1.61 17.34
CA ARG A 437 -6.85 1.24 17.94
C ARG A 437 -7.14 -0.27 17.85
N TYR A 438 -6.81 -0.88 16.73
CA TYR A 438 -7.18 -2.27 16.42
C TYR A 438 -6.01 -3.25 16.36
N CYS A 439 -4.79 -2.88 16.75
CA CYS A 439 -3.58 -3.71 16.61
C CYS A 439 -3.63 -5.09 17.29
N LYS A 440 -4.56 -5.29 18.25
CA LYS A 440 -4.78 -6.59 18.93
C LYS A 440 -5.95 -7.39 18.34
N GLU A 441 -6.63 -6.86 17.35
CA GLU A 441 -7.85 -7.41 16.80
C GLU A 441 -7.60 -8.08 15.44
N PHE A 442 -8.64 -8.71 14.90
CA PHE A 442 -8.62 -9.28 13.57
C PHE A 442 -9.48 -8.44 12.63
N ILE A 443 -9.01 -8.32 11.39
CA ILE A 443 -9.66 -7.54 10.35
C ILE A 443 -9.91 -8.45 9.15
N PHE A 444 -11.16 -8.59 8.77
CA PHE A 444 -11.56 -9.28 7.57
C PHE A 444 -11.71 -8.27 6.43
N LEU A 445 -11.14 -8.57 5.27
CA LEU A 445 -11.17 -7.69 4.11
C LEU A 445 -11.99 -8.32 2.98
N THR A 446 -12.85 -7.53 2.36
CA THR A 446 -13.48 -7.86 1.08
C THR A 446 -13.12 -6.81 0.05
N ARG A 447 -12.80 -7.25 -1.18
CA ARG A 447 -12.37 -6.35 -2.25
C ARG A 447 -13.53 -5.77 -3.02
N ALA A 448 -13.42 -4.50 -3.36
CA ALA A 448 -14.31 -3.81 -4.27
C ALA A 448 -13.50 -2.92 -5.21
N ARG A 449 -13.83 -2.92 -6.49
CA ARG A 449 -13.09 -2.13 -7.47
C ARG A 449 -13.57 -0.68 -7.47
N CYS A 450 -12.63 0.25 -7.45
CA CYS A 450 -12.89 1.68 -7.59
C CYS A 450 -13.47 2.02 -8.97
N THR A 451 -14.11 3.16 -9.09
CA THR A 451 -14.69 3.67 -10.33
C THR A 451 -14.57 5.18 -10.40
N GLU A 452 -14.37 5.69 -11.61
CA GLU A 452 -14.45 7.13 -11.89
C GLU A 452 -15.90 7.64 -11.92
N GLN A 453 -16.86 6.73 -12.15
CA GLN A 453 -18.28 7.03 -12.08
C GLN A 453 -18.79 6.78 -10.65
N PHE A 454 -18.34 7.63 -9.72
CA PHE A 454 -18.73 7.59 -8.34
C PHE A 454 -19.44 8.87 -7.96
N PHE A 455 -20.75 8.77 -7.71
CA PHE A 455 -21.61 9.90 -7.39
C PHE A 455 -22.50 9.56 -6.20
N PRO A 456 -21.97 9.61 -4.98
CA PRO A 456 -22.77 9.37 -3.78
C PRO A 456 -23.62 10.61 -3.48
N ASP A 457 -24.94 10.43 -3.37
CA ASP A 457 -25.91 11.47 -3.02
C ASP A 457 -26.07 11.67 -1.51
#